data_0c0176283f1e3f83a09883d55ef38205
#
_entry.id   0c0176283f1e3f83a09883d55ef38205
#
_cell.length_a   1.000
_cell.length_b   1.000
_cell.length_c   1.000
_cell.angle_alpha   90.00
_cell.angle_beta   90.00
_cell.angle_gamma   90.00
#
_symmetry.space_group_name_H-M   'P 1'
#
loop_
_entity.id
_entity.type
_entity.pdbx_description
1 polymer ?
#
loop_
_entity_poly.entity_id
_entity_poly.type
_entity_poly.pdbx_seq_one_letter_code
_entity_poly.pdbx_strand_id
1 'polypeptide(L)'
;LVNKILNGREKIEDVYFVACGGSLVDLYPGYYFVRTESKTMHADWITSKEFVVTPPTHLGKTSLVFICSHGGNTKETVDAAHLAKDLGAAVVAMTHTPGSACDDSSLNPIVYSWEDDTNEKDKPQGIVLNILNELMKAQEPDYKLYDAVADGLEKADGIVRAAVKSVKNRTWLFAEKYAKEPFLYIMGSGAAYAAAYGFAICSLQE
;
A
#
# COMPACT_ATOMS: atom_id res chain seq x y z
N LEU A 1 3.16 -15.88 5.70
CA LEU A 1 3.92 -14.96 4.85
C LEU A 1 5.08 -14.33 5.62
N VAL A 2 4.85 -13.70 6.80
CA VAL A 2 5.91 -13.04 7.60
C VAL A 2 7.07 -13.98 7.89
N ASN A 3 6.83 -15.21 8.30
CA ASN A 3 7.89 -16.22 8.49
C ASN A 3 8.70 -16.47 7.19
N LYS A 4 8.06 -16.36 6.02
CA LYS A 4 8.74 -16.50 4.73
C LYS A 4 9.59 -15.26 4.41
N ILE A 5 9.08 -14.07 4.73
CA ILE A 5 9.82 -12.80 4.60
C ILE A 5 11.06 -12.81 5.49
N LEU A 6 10.94 -13.24 6.74
CA LEU A 6 12.04 -13.28 7.69
C LEU A 6 13.00 -14.48 7.50
N ASN A 7 12.64 -15.47 6.68
CA ASN A 7 13.47 -16.65 6.48
C ASN A 7 14.85 -16.28 5.89
N GLY A 8 15.91 -16.63 6.61
CA GLY A 8 17.29 -16.29 6.24
C GLY A 8 17.67 -14.81 6.41
N ARG A 9 16.84 -14.03 7.13
CA ARG A 9 17.09 -12.63 7.49
C ARG A 9 17.06 -12.48 9.00
N GLU A 10 17.95 -11.67 9.54
CA GLU A 10 17.95 -11.35 10.97
C GLU A 10 16.81 -10.40 11.31
N LYS A 11 16.59 -9.40 10.47
CA LYS A 11 15.53 -8.38 10.60
C LYS A 11 15.23 -7.69 9.27
N ILE A 12 14.14 -6.95 9.23
CA ILE A 12 13.86 -5.94 8.20
C ILE A 12 14.18 -4.56 8.77
N GLU A 13 14.95 -3.78 8.05
CA GLU A 13 15.36 -2.41 8.42
C GLU A 13 14.72 -1.37 7.53
N ASP A 14 14.50 -1.70 6.25
CA ASP A 14 13.93 -0.79 5.27
C ASP A 14 12.70 -1.41 4.61
N VAL A 15 11.61 -0.65 4.52
CA VAL A 15 10.37 -1.06 3.85
C VAL A 15 10.07 -0.08 2.73
N TYR A 16 10.02 -0.57 1.50
CA TYR A 16 9.73 0.23 0.32
C TYR A 16 8.33 -0.09 -0.22
N PHE A 17 7.56 0.95 -0.50
CA PHE A 17 6.23 0.88 -1.06
C PHE A 17 6.28 1.41 -2.48
N VAL A 18 6.21 0.51 -3.47
CA VAL A 18 6.57 0.81 -4.86
C VAL A 18 5.44 0.44 -5.81
N ALA A 19 4.90 1.40 -6.52
CA ALA A 19 3.83 1.24 -7.49
C ALA A 19 3.71 2.46 -8.42
N CYS A 20 2.67 2.51 -9.24
CA CYS A 20 2.30 3.65 -10.06
C CYS A 20 0.84 4.04 -9.80
N GLY A 21 0.52 5.35 -9.90
CA GLY A 21 -0.85 5.85 -9.86
C GLY A 21 -1.64 5.40 -8.63
N GLY A 22 -2.88 4.95 -8.85
CA GLY A 22 -3.78 4.50 -7.77
C GLY A 22 -3.20 3.37 -6.91
N SER A 23 -2.48 2.43 -7.52
CA SER A 23 -1.82 1.35 -6.75
C SER A 23 -0.75 1.88 -5.79
N LEU A 24 -0.09 3.00 -6.12
CA LEU A 24 0.84 3.65 -5.19
C LEU A 24 0.09 4.32 -4.03
N VAL A 25 -1.08 4.90 -4.31
CA VAL A 25 -2.00 5.45 -3.28
C VAL A 25 -2.42 4.35 -2.30
N ASP A 26 -2.75 3.16 -2.81
CA ASP A 26 -3.18 2.02 -2.00
C ASP A 26 -2.10 1.52 -1.01
N LEU A 27 -0.83 1.73 -1.33
CA LEU A 27 0.28 1.36 -0.46
C LEU A 27 0.59 2.40 0.64
N TYR A 28 0.09 3.62 0.51
CA TYR A 28 0.42 4.71 1.44
C TYR A 28 0.04 4.45 2.91
N PRO A 29 -1.09 3.82 3.24
CA PRO A 29 -1.39 3.50 4.63
C PRO A 29 -0.30 2.68 5.30
N GLY A 30 0.29 1.72 4.60
CA GLY A 30 1.43 0.94 5.08
C GLY A 30 2.69 1.78 5.30
N TYR A 31 3.02 2.65 4.33
CA TYR A 31 4.12 3.60 4.47
C TYR A 31 3.95 4.50 5.70
N TYR A 32 2.77 5.11 5.83
CA TYR A 32 2.49 6.00 6.95
C TYR A 32 2.54 5.28 8.29
N PHE A 33 2.02 4.05 8.34
CA PHE A 33 2.03 3.20 9.53
C PHE A 33 3.46 2.86 9.99
N VAL A 34 4.33 2.38 9.10
CA VAL A 34 5.74 2.10 9.46
C VAL A 34 6.43 3.37 9.91
N ARG A 35 6.28 4.46 9.18
CA ARG A 35 6.90 5.75 9.48
C ARG A 35 6.55 6.30 10.86
N THR A 36 5.32 6.09 11.33
CA THR A 36 4.81 6.66 12.59
C THR A 36 4.95 5.72 13.78
N GLU A 37 4.87 4.42 13.55
CA GLU A 37 4.74 3.44 14.63
C GLU A 37 5.97 2.54 14.80
N SER A 38 6.75 2.29 13.75
CA SER A 38 7.96 1.47 13.86
C SER A 38 9.12 2.24 14.49
N LYS A 39 9.85 1.56 15.36
CA LYS A 39 11.09 2.05 15.98
C LYS A 39 12.35 1.53 15.31
N THR A 40 12.23 0.49 14.50
CA THR A 40 13.36 -0.26 13.93
C THR A 40 13.39 -0.26 12.41
N MET A 41 12.27 0.08 11.76
CA MET A 41 12.18 0.12 10.31
C MET A 41 12.04 1.54 9.79
N HIS A 42 12.74 1.84 8.70
CA HIS A 42 12.54 3.01 7.87
C HIS A 42 11.56 2.69 6.75
N ALA A 43 10.80 3.68 6.31
CA ALA A 43 9.83 3.51 5.24
C ALA A 43 10.03 4.55 4.14
N ASP A 44 9.89 4.13 2.89
CA ASP A 44 9.89 5.02 1.74
C ASP A 44 8.77 4.66 0.76
N TRP A 45 8.20 5.68 0.10
CA TRP A 45 7.05 5.56 -0.78
C TRP A 45 7.43 6.16 -2.13
N ILE A 46 7.67 5.31 -3.13
CA ILE A 46 8.42 5.65 -4.34
C ILE A 46 7.66 5.18 -5.58
N THR A 47 7.65 5.97 -6.65
CA THR A 47 7.10 5.51 -7.93
C THR A 47 7.98 4.41 -8.52
N SER A 48 7.35 3.44 -9.21
CA SER A 48 8.08 2.28 -9.77
C SER A 48 9.21 2.71 -10.70
N LYS A 49 9.00 3.74 -11.52
CA LYS A 49 10.04 4.22 -12.45
C LYS A 49 11.23 4.81 -11.73
N GLU A 50 11.00 5.64 -10.72
CA GLU A 50 12.05 6.22 -9.89
C GLU A 50 12.85 5.13 -9.18
N PHE A 51 12.18 4.16 -8.57
CA PHE A 51 12.80 3.03 -7.89
C PHE A 51 13.74 2.25 -8.80
N VAL A 52 13.39 2.04 -10.09
CA VAL A 52 14.24 1.32 -11.06
C VAL A 52 15.43 2.17 -11.51
N VAL A 53 15.21 3.47 -11.77
CA VAL A 53 16.26 4.35 -12.32
C VAL A 53 17.24 4.80 -11.25
N THR A 54 16.74 5.00 -10.03
CA THR A 54 17.55 5.47 -8.89
C THR A 54 17.20 4.61 -7.66
N PRO A 55 17.63 3.34 -7.64
CA PRO A 55 17.30 2.45 -6.54
C PRO A 55 17.88 2.98 -5.22
N PRO A 56 17.15 2.83 -4.10
CA PRO A 56 17.63 3.23 -2.78
C PRO A 56 18.95 2.54 -2.45
N THR A 57 19.88 3.29 -1.87
CA THR A 57 21.25 2.79 -1.55
C THR A 57 21.26 1.66 -0.51
N HIS A 58 20.21 1.58 0.34
CA HIS A 58 20.07 0.55 1.37
C HIS A 58 19.24 -0.66 0.88
N LEU A 59 18.79 -0.64 -0.38
CA LEU A 59 18.02 -1.75 -0.95
C LEU A 59 18.85 -3.03 -0.98
N GLY A 60 18.42 -4.04 -0.24
CA GLY A 60 19.16 -5.30 -0.13
C GLY A 60 18.52 -6.32 0.81
N LYS A 61 19.35 -7.16 1.43
CA LYS A 61 18.91 -8.30 2.25
C LYS A 61 18.05 -7.93 3.48
N THR A 62 18.21 -6.73 4.01
CA THR A 62 17.41 -6.22 5.14
C THR A 62 16.18 -5.44 4.68
N SER A 63 15.87 -5.45 3.38
CA SER A 63 14.75 -4.72 2.82
C SER A 63 13.54 -5.62 2.55
N LEU A 64 12.35 -5.05 2.76
CA LEU A 64 11.07 -5.55 2.30
C LEU A 64 10.48 -4.57 1.29
N VAL A 65 10.07 -5.07 0.13
CA VAL A 65 9.48 -4.26 -0.94
C VAL A 65 8.06 -4.72 -1.22
N PHE A 66 7.10 -3.85 -0.95
CA PHE A 66 5.72 -4.03 -1.39
C PHE A 66 5.57 -3.49 -2.81
N ILE A 67 5.12 -4.33 -3.71
CA ILE A 67 4.81 -4.02 -5.10
C ILE A 67 3.31 -4.13 -5.29
N CYS A 68 2.68 -3.17 -5.95
CA CYS A 68 1.26 -3.26 -6.29
C CYS A 68 1.02 -2.83 -7.73
N SER A 69 0.30 -3.68 -8.48
CA SER A 69 -0.21 -3.36 -9.81
C SER A 69 -1.56 -4.05 -9.99
N HIS A 70 -2.64 -3.29 -10.13
CA HIS A 70 -3.99 -3.85 -10.26
C HIS A 70 -4.08 -4.84 -11.43
N GLY A 71 -3.66 -4.43 -12.62
CA GLY A 71 -3.57 -5.31 -13.80
C GLY A 71 -2.38 -6.26 -13.80
N GLY A 72 -1.44 -6.08 -12.88
CA GLY A 72 -0.29 -6.96 -12.68
C GLY A 72 0.80 -6.94 -13.76
N ASN A 73 0.66 -6.11 -14.80
CA ASN A 73 1.56 -6.08 -15.95
C ASN A 73 2.18 -4.70 -16.23
N THR A 74 2.06 -3.74 -15.29
CA THR A 74 2.73 -2.45 -15.42
C THR A 74 4.23 -2.67 -15.47
N LYS A 75 4.84 -2.41 -16.62
CA LYS A 75 6.25 -2.79 -16.89
C LYS A 75 7.21 -2.27 -15.82
N GLU A 76 7.11 -0.99 -15.46
CA GLU A 76 7.98 -0.36 -14.48
C GLU A 76 7.82 -1.00 -13.07
N THR A 77 6.61 -1.45 -12.75
CA THR A 77 6.31 -2.09 -11.47
C THR A 77 6.86 -3.52 -11.43
N VAL A 78 6.75 -4.24 -12.54
CA VAL A 78 7.34 -5.58 -12.69
C VAL A 78 8.87 -5.50 -12.67
N ASP A 79 9.46 -4.53 -13.39
CA ASP A 79 10.91 -4.30 -13.39
C ASP A 79 11.42 -3.98 -11.96
N ALA A 80 10.66 -3.17 -11.18
CA ALA A 80 10.99 -2.86 -9.79
C ALA A 80 10.96 -4.10 -8.88
N ALA A 81 9.98 -4.99 -9.07
CA ALA A 81 9.87 -6.23 -8.32
C ALA A 81 11.09 -7.14 -8.53
N HIS A 82 11.49 -7.33 -9.80
CA HIS A 82 12.65 -8.14 -10.12
C HIS A 82 13.96 -7.50 -9.66
N LEU A 83 14.14 -6.19 -9.85
CA LEU A 83 15.31 -5.46 -9.33
C LEU A 83 15.46 -5.65 -7.82
N ALA A 84 14.39 -5.45 -7.06
CA ALA A 84 14.42 -5.62 -5.61
C ALA A 84 14.82 -7.06 -5.22
N LYS A 85 14.25 -8.07 -5.88
CA LYS A 85 14.57 -9.47 -5.66
C LYS A 85 16.03 -9.77 -5.98
N ASP A 86 16.53 -9.29 -7.12
CA ASP A 86 17.91 -9.55 -7.57
C ASP A 86 18.95 -8.94 -6.63
N LEU A 87 18.61 -7.81 -5.98
CA LEU A 87 19.41 -7.19 -4.93
C LEU A 87 19.25 -7.87 -3.55
N GLY A 88 18.43 -8.92 -3.45
CA GLY A 88 18.27 -9.74 -2.26
C GLY A 88 17.17 -9.30 -1.30
N ALA A 89 16.36 -8.29 -1.64
CA ALA A 89 15.22 -7.88 -0.83
C ALA A 89 14.13 -8.97 -0.78
N ALA A 90 13.34 -8.97 0.29
CA ALA A 90 12.07 -9.67 0.29
C ALA A 90 11.07 -8.85 -0.55
N VAL A 91 10.35 -9.51 -1.43
CA VAL A 91 9.31 -8.86 -2.25
C VAL A 91 7.96 -9.47 -1.93
N VAL A 92 6.94 -8.63 -1.82
CA VAL A 92 5.53 -9.02 -1.79
C VAL A 92 4.84 -8.29 -2.93
N ALA A 93 4.47 -9.03 -3.96
CA ALA A 93 3.78 -8.47 -5.13
C ALA A 93 2.27 -8.69 -5.01
N MET A 94 1.49 -7.62 -5.15
CA MET A 94 0.03 -7.64 -5.08
C MET A 94 -0.58 -7.30 -6.41
N THR A 95 -1.57 -8.07 -6.84
CA THR A 95 -2.32 -7.86 -8.07
C THR A 95 -3.77 -8.32 -7.92
N HIS A 96 -4.67 -7.75 -8.71
CA HIS A 96 -6.04 -8.28 -8.86
C HIS A 96 -6.13 -9.35 -9.95
N THR A 97 -5.15 -9.40 -10.86
CA THR A 97 -5.20 -10.23 -12.07
C THR A 97 -4.37 -11.51 -11.91
N PRO A 98 -5.01 -12.68 -11.72
CA PRO A 98 -4.32 -13.96 -11.70
C PRO A 98 -3.56 -14.22 -12.99
N GLY A 99 -2.40 -14.86 -12.90
CA GLY A 99 -1.54 -15.19 -14.06
C GLY A 99 -0.82 -13.99 -14.69
N SER A 100 -0.90 -12.79 -14.08
CA SER A 100 -0.13 -11.63 -14.50
C SER A 100 1.34 -11.73 -14.08
N ALA A 101 2.19 -10.82 -14.57
CA ALA A 101 3.61 -10.80 -14.24
C ALA A 101 3.88 -10.56 -12.74
N CYS A 102 3.00 -9.86 -12.02
CA CYS A 102 3.08 -9.72 -10.56
C CYS A 102 2.63 -11.00 -9.81
N ASP A 103 1.91 -11.92 -10.45
CA ASP A 103 1.54 -13.23 -9.90
C ASP A 103 2.63 -14.29 -10.09
N ASP A 104 3.88 -13.87 -10.02
CA ASP A 104 5.06 -14.76 -10.08
C ASP A 104 5.33 -15.31 -8.67
N SER A 105 5.35 -16.66 -8.56
CA SER A 105 5.61 -17.37 -7.31
C SER A 105 6.90 -16.96 -6.59
N SER A 106 7.87 -16.45 -7.33
CA SER A 106 9.14 -15.96 -6.79
C SER A 106 9.08 -14.60 -6.14
N LEU A 107 7.98 -13.86 -6.31
CA LEU A 107 7.72 -12.53 -5.77
C LEU A 107 6.79 -12.54 -4.53
N ASN A 108 6.49 -13.72 -3.97
CA ASN A 108 5.50 -13.90 -2.91
C ASN A 108 4.15 -13.23 -3.26
N PRO A 109 3.50 -13.66 -4.36
CA PRO A 109 2.35 -12.97 -4.89
C PRO A 109 1.14 -13.07 -3.96
N ILE A 110 0.33 -12.00 -3.95
CA ILE A 110 -0.99 -11.96 -3.34
C ILE A 110 -1.96 -11.49 -4.42
N VAL A 111 -2.86 -12.38 -4.81
CA VAL A 111 -3.97 -12.03 -5.69
C VAL A 111 -5.14 -11.61 -4.82
N TYR A 112 -5.49 -10.32 -4.86
CA TYR A 112 -6.57 -9.75 -4.04
C TYR A 112 -7.87 -9.61 -4.80
N SER A 113 -8.99 -9.59 -4.08
CA SER A 113 -10.31 -9.25 -4.64
C SER A 113 -10.52 -7.72 -4.65
N TRP A 114 -11.31 -7.24 -5.62
CA TRP A 114 -11.68 -5.82 -5.76
C TRP A 114 -13.17 -5.65 -6.07
N GLU A 115 -13.98 -6.64 -5.75
CA GLU A 115 -15.42 -6.61 -5.97
C GLU A 115 -16.11 -5.67 -4.96
N ASP A 116 -17.33 -5.24 -5.27
CA ASP A 116 -18.11 -4.30 -4.44
C ASP A 116 -18.38 -4.81 -3.01
N ASP A 117 -18.42 -6.13 -2.83
CA ASP A 117 -18.62 -6.80 -1.54
C ASP A 117 -17.33 -7.19 -0.85
N THR A 118 -16.15 -6.95 -1.48
CA THR A 118 -14.85 -7.22 -0.86
C THR A 118 -14.69 -6.41 0.42
N ASN A 119 -14.34 -7.11 1.51
CA ASN A 119 -14.06 -6.45 2.79
C ASN A 119 -12.82 -5.56 2.69
N GLU A 120 -12.83 -4.41 3.36
CA GLU A 120 -11.71 -3.45 3.31
C GLU A 120 -10.37 -4.05 3.78
N LYS A 121 -10.39 -5.02 4.70
CA LYS A 121 -9.18 -5.72 5.15
C LYS A 121 -8.55 -6.61 4.07
N ASP A 122 -9.33 -7.04 3.07
CA ASP A 122 -8.90 -7.92 1.98
C ASP A 122 -8.52 -7.15 0.70
N LYS A 123 -8.59 -5.81 0.74
CA LYS A 123 -8.06 -4.91 -0.27
C LYS A 123 -6.58 -4.60 -0.01
N PRO A 124 -5.83 -4.07 -0.99
CA PRO A 124 -4.38 -3.84 -0.85
C PRO A 124 -3.97 -3.10 0.43
N GLN A 125 -4.71 -2.06 0.81
CA GLN A 125 -4.46 -1.27 2.01
C GLN A 125 -4.53 -2.11 3.29
N GLY A 126 -5.59 -2.91 3.42
CA GLY A 126 -5.80 -3.80 4.57
C GLY A 126 -4.77 -4.91 4.63
N ILE A 127 -4.47 -5.53 3.47
CA ILE A 127 -3.46 -6.61 3.35
C ILE A 127 -2.09 -6.10 3.81
N VAL A 128 -1.66 -4.93 3.32
CA VAL A 128 -0.37 -4.33 3.68
C VAL A 128 -0.30 -4.04 5.18
N LEU A 129 -1.34 -3.41 5.74
CA LEU A 129 -1.40 -3.11 7.17
C LEU A 129 -1.36 -4.39 8.02
N ASN A 130 -2.05 -5.45 7.60
CA ASN A 130 -2.04 -6.73 8.31
C ASN A 130 -0.64 -7.38 8.30
N ILE A 131 0.03 -7.41 7.14
CA ILE A 131 1.40 -7.96 7.02
C ILE A 131 2.37 -7.16 7.90
N LEU A 132 2.28 -5.84 7.89
CA LEU A 132 3.14 -4.97 8.69
C LEU A 132 2.86 -5.11 10.19
N ASN A 133 1.60 -5.26 10.59
CA ASN A 133 1.22 -5.52 11.98
C ASN A 133 1.86 -6.80 12.51
N GLU A 134 1.81 -7.87 11.72
CA GLU A 134 2.47 -9.14 12.04
C GLU A 134 3.99 -9.03 12.04
N LEU A 135 4.59 -8.29 11.10
CA LEU A 135 6.03 -8.09 11.04
C LEU A 135 6.54 -7.31 12.25
N MET A 136 5.87 -6.20 12.61
CA MET A 136 6.22 -5.40 13.79
C MET A 136 6.08 -6.23 15.08
N LYS A 137 5.03 -7.05 15.19
CA LYS A 137 4.87 -7.97 16.32
C LYS A 137 6.01 -8.97 16.42
N ALA A 138 6.52 -9.45 15.28
CA ALA A 138 7.58 -10.46 15.24
C ALA A 138 8.96 -9.89 15.60
N GLN A 139 9.25 -8.63 15.24
CA GLN A 139 10.61 -8.07 15.40
C GLN A 139 10.73 -6.91 16.40
N GLU A 140 9.63 -6.34 16.87
CA GLU A 140 9.63 -5.25 17.85
C GLU A 140 8.98 -5.69 19.17
N PRO A 141 9.77 -6.11 20.20
CA PRO A 141 9.23 -6.65 21.45
C PRO A 141 8.28 -5.67 22.19
N ASP A 142 8.52 -4.36 22.04
CA ASP A 142 7.74 -3.31 22.69
C ASP A 142 6.53 -2.83 21.87
N TYR A 143 6.24 -3.45 20.72
CA TYR A 143 5.11 -3.07 19.88
C TYR A 143 3.76 -3.36 20.58
N LYS A 144 2.97 -2.30 20.82
CA LYS A 144 1.74 -2.36 21.64
C LYS A 144 0.45 -2.25 20.85
N LEU A 145 0.52 -1.90 19.56
CA LEU A 145 -0.69 -1.64 18.76
C LEU A 145 -1.25 -2.88 18.07
N TYR A 146 -0.64 -4.05 18.25
CA TYR A 146 -1.00 -5.26 17.51
C TYR A 146 -2.50 -5.56 17.55
N ASP A 147 -3.09 -5.64 18.75
CA ASP A 147 -4.50 -5.98 18.91
C ASP A 147 -5.41 -4.83 18.43
N ALA A 148 -4.99 -3.58 18.62
CA ALA A 148 -5.76 -2.41 18.17
C ALA A 148 -5.81 -2.32 16.64
N VAL A 149 -4.72 -2.64 15.95
CA VAL A 149 -4.68 -2.67 14.47
C VAL A 149 -5.53 -3.83 13.95
N ALA A 150 -5.42 -5.01 14.55
CA ALA A 150 -6.25 -6.16 14.17
C ALA A 150 -7.75 -5.87 14.34
N ASP A 151 -8.16 -5.30 15.48
CA ASP A 151 -9.54 -4.88 15.73
C ASP A 151 -10.00 -3.78 14.75
N GLY A 152 -9.12 -2.84 14.42
CA GLY A 152 -9.36 -1.80 13.43
C GLY A 152 -9.63 -2.35 12.03
N LEU A 153 -8.83 -3.31 11.59
CA LEU A 153 -8.99 -3.98 10.30
C LEU A 153 -10.33 -4.75 10.22
N GLU A 154 -10.72 -5.44 11.28
CA GLU A 154 -12.02 -6.14 11.32
C GLU A 154 -13.21 -5.17 11.26
N LYS A 155 -13.09 -3.95 11.78
CA LYS A 155 -14.14 -2.93 11.80
C LYS A 155 -14.15 -2.03 10.57
N ALA A 156 -13.07 -2.01 9.79
CA ALA A 156 -12.84 -1.05 8.70
C ALA A 156 -13.98 -1.04 7.68
N ASP A 157 -14.45 -2.20 7.23
CA ASP A 157 -15.54 -2.31 6.26
C ASP A 157 -16.83 -1.64 6.73
N GLY A 158 -17.26 -1.93 7.95
CA GLY A 158 -18.45 -1.31 8.54
C GLY A 158 -18.32 0.21 8.67
N ILE A 159 -17.13 0.70 9.07
CA ILE A 159 -16.85 2.13 9.20
C ILE A 159 -16.89 2.82 7.82
N VAL A 160 -16.22 2.26 6.82
CA VAL A 160 -16.17 2.82 5.46
C VAL A 160 -17.57 2.86 4.85
N ARG A 161 -18.34 1.77 4.90
CA ARG A 161 -19.71 1.73 4.37
C ARG A 161 -20.64 2.73 5.06
N ALA A 162 -20.52 2.88 6.38
CA ALA A 162 -21.28 3.89 7.12
C ALA A 162 -20.88 5.30 6.74
N ALA A 163 -19.58 5.58 6.59
CA ALA A 163 -19.06 6.86 6.19
C ALA A 163 -19.54 7.26 4.79
N VAL A 164 -19.41 6.37 3.79
CA VAL A 164 -19.90 6.58 2.42
C VAL A 164 -21.38 6.94 2.42
N LYS A 165 -22.20 6.17 3.15
CA LYS A 165 -23.63 6.45 3.28
C LYS A 165 -23.91 7.82 3.89
N SER A 166 -23.15 8.21 4.90
CA SER A 166 -23.36 9.48 5.64
C SER A 166 -23.03 10.72 4.82
N VAL A 167 -22.06 10.62 3.89
CA VAL A 167 -21.61 11.77 3.10
C VAL A 167 -22.28 11.89 1.71
N LYS A 168 -23.01 10.89 1.27
CA LYS A 168 -23.55 10.79 -0.10
C LYS A 168 -24.28 12.06 -0.59
N ASN A 169 -25.21 12.57 0.19
CA ASN A 169 -25.95 13.77 -0.21
C ASN A 169 -25.05 15.03 -0.23
N ARG A 170 -24.15 15.13 0.76
CA ARG A 170 -23.23 16.28 0.82
C ARG A 170 -22.25 16.29 -0.35
N THR A 171 -21.74 15.13 -0.75
CA THR A 171 -20.83 15.03 -1.91
C THR A 171 -21.55 15.32 -3.21
N TRP A 172 -22.80 14.88 -3.36
CA TRP A 172 -23.62 15.20 -4.53
C TRP A 172 -23.85 16.71 -4.65
N LEU A 173 -24.31 17.38 -3.60
CA LEU A 173 -24.52 18.83 -3.58
C LEU A 173 -23.23 19.61 -3.84
N PHE A 174 -22.10 19.13 -3.34
CA PHE A 174 -20.78 19.69 -3.62
C PHE A 174 -20.48 19.59 -5.13
N ALA A 175 -20.65 18.40 -5.72
CA ALA A 175 -20.39 18.16 -7.13
C ALA A 175 -21.28 19.05 -8.02
N GLU A 176 -22.59 19.13 -7.76
CA GLU A 176 -23.50 20.01 -8.51
C GLU A 176 -23.07 21.48 -8.43
N LYS A 177 -22.70 21.94 -7.23
CA LYS A 177 -22.34 23.33 -7.00
C LYS A 177 -21.05 23.74 -7.71
N TYR A 178 -20.04 22.85 -7.72
CA TYR A 178 -18.68 23.16 -8.14
C TYR A 178 -18.25 22.48 -9.45
N ALA A 179 -19.16 21.77 -10.13
CA ALA A 179 -18.86 21.06 -11.38
C ALA A 179 -18.30 21.94 -12.53
N LYS A 180 -18.53 23.24 -12.46
CA LYS A 180 -18.09 24.21 -13.50
C LYS A 180 -16.92 25.08 -13.05
N GLU A 181 -16.38 24.85 -11.86
CA GLU A 181 -15.22 25.60 -11.40
C GLU A 181 -13.98 25.23 -12.22
N PRO A 182 -13.24 26.22 -12.74
CA PRO A 182 -12.08 25.95 -13.59
C PRO A 182 -10.88 25.40 -12.82
N PHE A 183 -10.84 25.56 -11.50
CA PHE A 183 -9.75 25.12 -10.63
C PHE A 183 -10.27 24.56 -9.33
N LEU A 184 -9.68 23.44 -8.90
CA LEU A 184 -9.90 22.83 -7.58
C LEU A 184 -8.55 22.66 -6.88
N TYR A 185 -8.45 23.17 -5.66
CA TYR A 185 -7.28 22.94 -4.81
C TYR A 185 -7.56 21.79 -3.85
N ILE A 186 -6.76 20.74 -3.95
CA ILE A 186 -6.86 19.56 -3.10
C ILE A 186 -5.75 19.64 -2.05
N MET A 187 -6.13 19.52 -0.78
CA MET A 187 -5.17 19.55 0.33
C MET A 187 -5.36 18.32 1.21
N GLY A 188 -4.27 17.72 1.62
CA GLY A 188 -4.25 16.58 2.55
C GLY A 188 -2.93 16.49 3.29
N SER A 189 -2.96 15.91 4.50
CA SER A 189 -1.78 15.69 5.32
C SER A 189 -1.94 14.44 6.18
N GLY A 190 -0.83 13.95 6.74
CA GLY A 190 -0.84 12.76 7.60
C GLY A 190 -1.41 11.54 6.88
N ALA A 191 -2.17 10.73 7.57
CA ALA A 191 -2.77 9.50 7.01
C ALA A 191 -3.70 9.76 5.82
N ALA A 192 -4.31 10.97 5.72
CA ALA A 192 -5.22 11.35 4.64
C ALA A 192 -4.51 11.90 3.39
N TYR A 193 -3.19 12.09 3.40
CA TYR A 193 -2.45 12.68 2.29
C TYR A 193 -2.66 11.92 0.97
N ALA A 194 -2.51 10.59 1.00
CA ALA A 194 -2.64 9.81 -0.22
C ALA A 194 -4.09 9.76 -0.74
N ALA A 195 -5.09 9.82 0.13
CA ALA A 195 -6.49 9.92 -0.30
C ALA A 195 -6.73 11.24 -1.06
N ALA A 196 -6.18 12.35 -0.56
CA ALA A 196 -6.25 13.65 -1.26
C ALA A 196 -5.48 13.62 -2.58
N TYR A 197 -4.26 13.08 -2.58
CA TYR A 197 -3.44 12.92 -3.78
C TYR A 197 -4.13 12.02 -4.81
N GLY A 198 -4.61 10.84 -4.41
CA GLY A 198 -5.30 9.90 -5.29
C GLY A 198 -6.59 10.49 -5.87
N PHE A 199 -7.37 11.21 -5.07
CA PHE A 199 -8.55 11.91 -5.58
C PHE A 199 -8.18 12.94 -6.66
N ALA A 200 -7.10 13.69 -6.47
CA ALA A 200 -6.64 14.66 -7.44
C ALA A 200 -6.22 14.00 -8.77
N ILE A 201 -5.37 12.96 -8.71
CA ILE A 201 -4.77 12.38 -9.93
C ILE A 201 -5.61 11.27 -10.58
N CYS A 202 -6.33 10.46 -9.79
CA CYS A 202 -7.07 9.31 -10.31
C CYS A 202 -8.58 9.56 -10.49
N SER A 203 -9.12 10.68 -9.99
CA SER A 203 -10.55 10.96 -10.10
C SER A 203 -10.86 12.29 -10.80
N LEU A 204 -10.02 13.31 -10.65
CA LEU A 204 -10.26 14.62 -11.23
C LEU A 204 -9.42 14.90 -12.47
N GLN A 205 -8.26 14.27 -12.60
CA GLN A 205 -7.34 14.53 -13.72
C GLN A 205 -7.48 13.48 -14.84
N GLU A 206 -8.01 12.30 -14.58
CA GLU A 206 -8.41 11.31 -15.59
C GLU A 206 -9.81 11.58 -16.10
#